data_7513ed94f512e6251a584947dabee1fa
#
_entry.id   7513ed94f512e6251a584947dabee1fa
#
_cell.length_a   1.000
_cell.length_b   1.000
_cell.length_c   1.000
_cell.angle_alpha   90.00
_cell.angle_beta   90.00
_cell.angle_gamma   90.00
#
_symmetry.space_group_name_H-M   'P 1'
#
loop_
_entity.id
_entity.type
_entity.pdbx_description
1 polymer ?
#
loop_
_entity_poly.entity_id
_entity_poly.type
_entity_poly.pdbx_seq_one_letter_code
_entity_poly.pdbx_strand_id
1 'polypeptide(L)'
;MIQTDTIVSIIPAKLRTEWSDVFNWPRLTETGLRVLAALAVGWLAYWALKLVLRRIEKSLGESDTGTITVQEQRKRTLVSLVRSMGIVVIAVLVLFMVLGALGVQLGPLLAGAGVVGLAISFGAQSLVKDVISGLFTLFENQFGVGDVIRIDTVSGMVERITLRVVVLRDVHGVVHIIPNGEIKRVSNLTRSFSRAVFEIGIAYKEDADHVMEVMRDVGREMWEDPEWRPLLVEEITVPGIESFGDSSVNIRIMATTVPLKQWDVARELRRRLKRRFDQEGIEIPFPHRTLYFGEGQSPSALAPAQE
;
A
#
# COMPACT_ATOMS: atom_id res chain seq x y z
N MET A 1 -13.21 88.99 -5.11
CA MET A 1 -12.09 88.13 -5.51
C MET A 1 -11.20 88.03 -4.29
N ILE A 2 -11.50 87.08 -3.39
CA ILE A 2 -10.79 86.89 -2.12
C ILE A 2 -9.61 85.97 -2.43
N GLN A 3 -8.39 86.52 -2.20
CA GLN A 3 -7.15 85.80 -2.47
C GLN A 3 -7.04 84.55 -1.60
N THR A 4 -7.07 83.40 -2.23
CA THR A 4 -6.87 82.05 -1.65
C THR A 4 -5.46 81.83 -1.06
N ASP A 5 -4.53 82.79 -1.34
CA ASP A 5 -3.14 82.70 -0.87
C ASP A 5 -2.92 82.97 0.62
N THR A 6 -3.86 83.70 1.27
CA THR A 6 -3.70 84.11 2.66
C THR A 6 -4.06 83.01 3.67
N ILE A 7 -4.89 82.05 3.29
CA ILE A 7 -5.28 80.96 4.20
C ILE A 7 -4.20 79.89 4.24
N VAL A 8 -3.44 79.75 3.17
CA VAL A 8 -2.38 78.69 3.05
C VAL A 8 -1.12 79.08 3.87
N SER A 9 -0.93 80.38 4.23
CA SER A 9 0.24 80.82 5.01
C SER A 9 0.13 80.58 6.52
N ILE A 10 -1.06 80.23 7.04
CA ILE A 10 -1.30 79.98 8.47
C ILE A 10 -0.96 78.59 8.92
N ILE A 11 -0.79 77.66 7.99
CA ILE A 11 -0.45 76.28 8.32
C ILE A 11 1.09 76.09 8.48
N PRO A 12 1.59 75.66 9.64
CA PRO A 12 3.04 75.47 9.86
C PRO A 12 3.65 74.64 8.75
N ALA A 13 4.81 74.99 8.24
CA ALA A 13 5.49 74.36 7.13
C ALA A 13 5.67 72.85 7.37
N LYS A 14 5.80 72.45 8.64
CA LYS A 14 5.92 71.05 9.06
C LYS A 14 4.65 70.23 8.83
N LEU A 15 3.46 70.85 8.97
CA LEU A 15 2.18 70.18 8.68
C LEU A 15 1.91 70.15 7.17
N ARG A 16 2.41 71.11 6.41
CA ARG A 16 2.26 71.21 4.97
C ARG A 16 3.06 70.11 4.25
N THR A 17 4.24 69.76 4.75
CA THR A 17 5.05 68.65 4.24
C THR A 17 4.45 67.28 4.60
N GLU A 18 3.87 67.16 5.81
CA GLU A 18 3.17 65.90 6.19
C GLU A 18 1.93 65.64 5.34
N TRP A 19 1.12 66.63 5.00
CA TRP A 19 -0.05 66.49 4.14
C TRP A 19 0.30 66.25 2.66
N SER A 20 1.38 66.85 2.14
CA SER A 20 1.85 66.59 0.77
C SER A 20 2.42 65.19 0.59
N ASP A 21 2.99 64.58 1.66
CA ASP A 21 3.49 63.23 1.64
C ASP A 21 2.37 62.19 1.74
N VAL A 22 1.26 62.55 2.44
CA VAL A 22 0.05 61.70 2.51
C VAL A 22 -0.73 61.72 1.18
N PHE A 23 -0.73 62.84 0.44
CA PHE A 23 -1.40 62.99 -0.88
C PHE A 23 -0.41 62.94 -2.05
N ASN A 24 0.50 61.95 -2.04
CA ASN A 24 1.40 61.77 -3.16
C ASN A 24 0.68 60.97 -4.26
N TRP A 25 -0.07 61.68 -5.13
CA TRP A 25 -0.88 61.12 -6.21
C TRP A 25 -0.17 60.02 -7.03
N PRO A 26 1.11 60.15 -7.41
CA PRO A 26 1.85 59.11 -8.12
C PRO A 26 1.99 57.81 -7.33
N ARG A 27 2.21 57.89 -6.01
CA ARG A 27 2.30 56.69 -5.12
C ARG A 27 0.95 56.04 -4.92
N LEU A 28 -0.12 56.81 -4.75
CA LEU A 28 -1.48 56.29 -4.61
C LEU A 28 -1.96 55.57 -5.87
N THR A 29 -1.68 56.15 -7.06
CA THR A 29 -2.03 55.50 -8.33
C THR A 29 -1.22 54.24 -8.58
N GLU A 30 0.07 54.23 -8.24
CA GLU A 30 0.92 53.03 -8.37
C GLU A 30 0.49 51.93 -7.41
N THR A 31 0.23 52.23 -6.14
CA THR A 31 -0.29 51.28 -5.16
C THR A 31 -1.66 50.74 -5.56
N GLY A 32 -2.57 51.63 -6.01
CA GLY A 32 -3.88 51.25 -6.50
C GLY A 32 -3.80 50.27 -7.70
N LEU A 33 -2.89 50.58 -8.65
CA LEU A 33 -2.65 49.71 -9.80
C LEU A 33 -2.11 48.32 -9.38
N ARG A 34 -1.20 48.27 -8.42
CA ARG A 34 -0.65 47.00 -7.87
C ARG A 34 -1.72 46.17 -7.17
N VAL A 35 -2.61 46.82 -6.39
CA VAL A 35 -3.73 46.12 -5.73
C VAL A 35 -4.72 45.61 -6.78
N LEU A 36 -5.06 46.42 -7.79
CA LEU A 36 -5.93 45.98 -8.88
C LEU A 36 -5.31 44.78 -9.65
N ALA A 37 -4.01 44.84 -9.91
CA ALA A 37 -3.30 43.73 -10.54
C ALA A 37 -3.33 42.44 -9.69
N ALA A 38 -3.14 42.55 -8.37
CA ALA A 38 -3.24 41.44 -7.44
C ALA A 38 -4.64 40.79 -7.45
N LEU A 39 -5.69 41.62 -7.43
CA LEU A 39 -7.07 41.14 -7.51
C LEU A 39 -7.39 40.50 -8.87
N ALA A 40 -6.88 41.07 -9.98
CA ALA A 40 -7.03 40.51 -11.31
C ALA A 40 -6.36 39.14 -11.43
N VAL A 41 -5.14 38.98 -10.89
CA VAL A 41 -4.44 37.69 -10.83
C VAL A 41 -5.23 36.69 -10.00
N GLY A 42 -5.75 37.08 -8.85
CA GLY A 42 -6.60 36.21 -8.02
C GLY A 42 -7.89 35.79 -8.72
N TRP A 43 -8.54 36.71 -9.42
CA TRP A 43 -9.73 36.42 -10.22
C TRP A 43 -9.42 35.45 -11.37
N LEU A 44 -8.31 35.67 -12.06
CA LEU A 44 -7.86 34.76 -13.13
C LEU A 44 -7.54 33.36 -12.61
N ALA A 45 -6.83 33.28 -11.47
CA ALA A 45 -6.52 32.01 -10.80
C ALA A 45 -7.81 31.26 -10.38
N TYR A 46 -8.77 31.99 -9.79
CA TYR A 46 -10.07 31.42 -9.44
C TYR A 46 -10.84 30.92 -10.68
N TRP A 47 -10.82 31.69 -11.76
CA TRP A 47 -11.46 31.31 -13.01
C TRP A 47 -10.81 30.05 -13.63
N ALA A 48 -9.47 30.00 -13.63
CA ALA A 48 -8.71 28.83 -14.07
C ALA A 48 -9.03 27.58 -13.23
N LEU A 49 -9.05 27.72 -11.88
CA LEU A 49 -9.46 26.64 -10.98
C LEU A 49 -10.87 26.13 -11.31
N LYS A 50 -11.83 27.05 -11.49
CA LYS A 50 -13.21 26.70 -11.86
C LYS A 50 -13.29 25.97 -13.20
N LEU A 51 -12.47 26.35 -14.18
CA LEU A 51 -12.41 25.72 -15.50
C LEU A 51 -11.86 24.29 -15.41
N VAL A 52 -10.78 24.09 -14.67
CA VAL A 52 -10.16 22.78 -14.44
C VAL A 52 -11.15 21.86 -13.72
N LEU A 53 -11.77 22.32 -12.64
CA LEU A 53 -12.74 21.53 -11.89
C LEU A 53 -13.95 21.13 -12.74
N ARG A 54 -14.47 22.04 -13.57
CA ARG A 54 -15.56 21.74 -14.51
C ARG A 54 -15.17 20.69 -15.55
N ARG A 55 -13.92 20.71 -16.05
CA ARG A 55 -13.43 19.66 -16.95
C ARG A 55 -13.37 18.30 -16.28
N ILE A 56 -12.90 18.27 -15.03
CA ILE A 56 -12.84 17.04 -14.21
C ILE A 56 -14.26 16.52 -13.95
N GLU A 57 -15.20 17.39 -13.56
CA GLU A 57 -16.60 17.02 -13.36
C GLU A 57 -17.21 16.41 -14.64
N LYS A 58 -16.99 17.04 -15.79
CA LYS A 58 -17.50 16.56 -17.08
C LYS A 58 -16.86 15.24 -17.52
N SER A 59 -15.56 15.03 -17.24
CA SER A 59 -14.86 13.78 -17.54
C SER A 59 -15.27 12.61 -16.63
N LEU A 60 -15.81 12.90 -15.44
CA LEU A 60 -16.14 11.89 -14.42
C LEU A 60 -17.63 11.48 -14.39
N GLY A 61 -18.51 12.09 -15.15
CA GLY A 61 -19.95 11.86 -15.02
C GLY A 61 -20.80 12.17 -16.24
N GLU A 62 -20.96 11.20 -17.11
CA GLU A 62 -22.18 10.98 -17.86
C GLU A 62 -22.62 9.54 -17.62
N SER A 63 -23.20 9.28 -16.44
CA SER A 63 -24.02 8.08 -16.22
C SER A 63 -25.48 8.53 -16.30
N ASP A 64 -26.11 8.23 -17.41
CA ASP A 64 -27.47 8.62 -17.82
C ASP A 64 -28.57 7.84 -17.06
N THR A 65 -28.36 7.49 -15.82
CA THR A 65 -29.37 6.83 -14.99
C THR A 65 -29.68 7.69 -13.76
N GLY A 66 -30.90 8.21 -13.73
CA GLY A 66 -31.43 9.18 -12.77
C GLY A 66 -31.46 8.80 -11.29
N THR A 67 -30.67 7.85 -10.88
CA THR A 67 -30.43 7.50 -9.47
C THR A 67 -29.04 7.93 -9.06
N ILE A 68 -28.94 8.87 -8.11
CA ILE A 68 -27.65 9.31 -7.52
C ILE A 68 -27.01 8.12 -6.83
N THR A 69 -26.02 7.50 -7.48
CA THR A 69 -25.28 6.41 -6.89
C THR A 69 -24.32 6.94 -5.78
N VAL A 70 -24.03 6.09 -4.79
CA VAL A 70 -23.09 6.40 -3.70
C VAL A 70 -21.74 6.90 -4.25
N GLN A 71 -21.35 6.43 -5.43
CA GLN A 71 -20.14 6.87 -6.11
C GLN A 71 -20.21 8.32 -6.60
N GLU A 72 -21.36 8.78 -7.09
CA GLU A 72 -21.52 10.19 -7.52
C GLU A 72 -21.50 11.16 -6.36
N GLN A 73 -22.10 10.79 -5.23
CA GLN A 73 -22.01 11.61 -4.01
C GLN A 73 -20.57 11.78 -3.53
N ARG A 74 -19.78 10.69 -3.53
CA ARG A 74 -18.35 10.74 -3.18
C ARG A 74 -17.55 11.64 -4.14
N LYS A 75 -17.80 11.56 -5.44
CA LYS A 75 -17.14 12.40 -6.45
C LYS A 75 -17.46 13.89 -6.22
N ARG A 76 -18.72 14.25 -6.01
CA ARG A 76 -19.13 15.63 -5.73
C ARG A 76 -18.49 16.19 -4.45
N THR A 77 -18.44 15.37 -3.40
CA THR A 77 -17.78 15.78 -2.15
C THR A 77 -16.29 16.02 -2.35
N LEU A 78 -15.57 15.15 -3.08
CA LEU A 78 -14.16 15.34 -3.38
C LEU A 78 -13.89 16.61 -4.19
N VAL A 79 -14.68 16.85 -5.24
CA VAL A 79 -14.55 18.08 -6.05
C VAL A 79 -14.82 19.32 -5.21
N SER A 80 -15.84 19.28 -4.33
CA SER A 80 -16.15 20.37 -3.39
C SER A 80 -14.99 20.65 -2.42
N LEU A 81 -14.36 19.60 -1.88
CA LEU A 81 -13.18 19.74 -1.00
C LEU A 81 -12.00 20.37 -1.73
N VAL A 82 -11.65 19.88 -2.93
CA VAL A 82 -10.56 20.42 -3.74
C VAL A 82 -10.84 21.90 -4.11
N ARG A 83 -12.08 22.23 -4.44
CA ARG A 83 -12.51 23.60 -4.71
C ARG A 83 -12.31 24.49 -3.48
N SER A 84 -12.77 24.07 -2.30
CA SER A 84 -12.66 24.85 -1.08
C SER A 84 -11.20 25.07 -0.69
N MET A 85 -10.36 24.04 -0.76
CA MET A 85 -8.91 24.17 -0.52
C MET A 85 -8.25 25.12 -1.53
N GLY A 86 -8.57 25.00 -2.81
CA GLY A 86 -8.03 25.87 -3.85
C GLY A 86 -8.42 27.34 -3.63
N ILE A 87 -9.67 27.62 -3.24
CA ILE A 87 -10.13 28.98 -2.91
C ILE A 87 -9.35 29.55 -1.73
N VAL A 88 -9.16 28.77 -0.65
CA VAL A 88 -8.38 29.20 0.52
C VAL A 88 -6.95 29.56 0.15
N VAL A 89 -6.27 28.71 -0.65
CA VAL A 89 -4.91 28.98 -1.12
C VAL A 89 -4.85 30.27 -1.96
N ILE A 90 -5.76 30.44 -2.93
CA ILE A 90 -5.82 31.64 -3.75
C ILE A 90 -6.08 32.89 -2.88
N ALA A 91 -7.01 32.80 -1.92
CA ALA A 91 -7.31 33.91 -1.03
C ALA A 91 -6.11 34.32 -0.18
N VAL A 92 -5.34 33.38 0.36
CA VAL A 92 -4.12 33.67 1.13
C VAL A 92 -3.04 34.29 0.24
N LEU A 93 -2.86 33.83 -0.99
CA LEU A 93 -1.89 34.39 -1.94
C LEU A 93 -2.27 35.85 -2.33
N VAL A 94 -3.54 36.08 -2.64
CA VAL A 94 -4.06 37.42 -2.97
C VAL A 94 -3.90 38.35 -1.77
N LEU A 95 -4.21 37.87 -0.56
CA LEU A 95 -4.01 38.67 0.67
C LEU A 95 -2.56 39.12 0.81
N PHE A 96 -1.58 38.21 0.62
CA PHE A 96 -0.16 38.56 0.69
C PHE A 96 0.24 39.54 -0.41
N MET A 97 -0.27 39.39 -1.63
CA MET A 97 0.00 40.33 -2.73
C MET A 97 -0.55 41.72 -2.42
N VAL A 98 -1.76 41.81 -1.86
CA VAL A 98 -2.39 43.09 -1.48
C VAL A 98 -1.64 43.74 -0.32
N LEU A 99 -1.29 42.99 0.73
CA LEU A 99 -0.49 43.48 1.85
C LEU A 99 0.87 44.03 1.40
N GLY A 100 1.54 43.32 0.49
CA GLY A 100 2.79 43.74 -0.11
C GLY A 100 2.63 45.02 -0.94
N ALA A 101 1.54 45.17 -1.72
CA ALA A 101 1.23 46.37 -2.48
C ALA A 101 0.97 47.58 -1.56
N LEU A 102 0.40 47.34 -0.38
CA LEU A 102 0.18 48.34 0.66
C LEU A 102 1.44 48.73 1.45
N GLY A 103 2.59 48.09 1.15
CA GLY A 103 3.87 48.37 1.81
C GLY A 103 4.08 47.65 3.14
N VAL A 104 3.24 46.67 3.47
CA VAL A 104 3.41 45.84 4.67
C VAL A 104 4.66 44.94 4.51
N GLN A 105 5.49 44.88 5.54
CA GLN A 105 6.65 44.01 5.56
C GLN A 105 6.19 42.54 5.61
N LEU A 106 6.31 41.81 4.49
CA LEU A 106 5.87 40.44 4.38
C LEU A 106 6.80 39.44 5.07
N GLY A 107 8.02 39.83 5.45
CA GLY A 107 9.00 38.92 6.07
C GLY A 107 8.45 38.11 7.25
N PRO A 108 7.91 38.73 8.30
CA PRO A 108 7.34 38.02 9.45
C PRO A 108 6.13 37.16 9.08
N LEU A 109 5.29 37.62 8.15
CA LEU A 109 4.12 36.84 7.69
C LEU A 109 4.52 35.61 6.90
N LEU A 110 5.52 35.75 6.02
CA LEU A 110 6.08 34.61 5.27
C LEU A 110 6.78 33.61 6.19
N ALA A 111 7.50 34.08 7.22
CA ALA A 111 8.09 33.22 8.23
C ALA A 111 7.02 32.42 8.98
N GLY A 112 5.94 33.08 9.43
CA GLY A 112 4.81 32.41 10.07
C GLY A 112 4.10 31.40 9.12
N ALA A 113 3.85 31.79 7.88
CA ALA A 113 3.29 30.90 6.87
C ALA A 113 4.21 29.70 6.58
N GLY A 114 5.52 29.89 6.62
CA GLY A 114 6.51 28.82 6.50
C GLY A 114 6.39 27.78 7.62
N VAL A 115 6.22 28.21 8.87
CA VAL A 115 5.99 27.30 10.01
C VAL A 115 4.70 26.50 9.83
N VAL A 116 3.61 27.17 9.42
CA VAL A 116 2.34 26.48 9.10
C VAL A 116 2.52 25.49 7.95
N GLY A 117 3.26 25.88 6.90
CA GLY A 117 3.58 25.00 5.77
C GLY A 117 4.35 23.76 6.19
N LEU A 118 5.32 23.90 7.10
CA LEU A 118 6.06 22.75 7.67
C LEU A 118 5.15 21.81 8.46
N ALA A 119 4.24 22.36 9.28
CA ALA A 119 3.28 21.55 10.03
C ALA A 119 2.35 20.75 9.10
N ILE A 120 1.85 21.38 8.03
CA ILE A 120 1.04 20.69 6.99
C ILE A 120 1.87 19.63 6.28
N SER A 121 3.13 19.91 5.96
CA SER A 121 4.05 18.97 5.29
C SER A 121 4.28 17.73 6.14
N PHE A 122 4.55 17.88 7.44
CA PHE A 122 4.66 16.74 8.36
C PHE A 122 3.36 15.94 8.47
N GLY A 123 2.20 16.63 8.50
CA GLY A 123 0.89 15.98 8.50
C GLY A 123 0.60 15.19 7.21
N ALA A 124 1.12 15.62 6.07
CA ALA A 124 0.94 14.98 4.77
C ALA A 124 2.04 13.97 4.39
N GLN A 125 3.08 13.81 5.20
CA GLN A 125 4.27 13.00 4.90
C GLN A 125 3.92 11.56 4.53
N SER A 126 2.99 10.92 5.25
CA SER A 126 2.56 9.55 4.96
C SER A 126 1.89 9.45 3.58
N LEU A 127 1.05 10.42 3.24
CA LEU A 127 0.37 10.45 1.94
C LEU A 127 1.36 10.58 0.78
N VAL A 128 2.36 11.44 0.91
CA VAL A 128 3.42 11.60 -0.10
C VAL A 128 4.23 10.31 -0.23
N LYS A 129 4.58 9.69 0.89
CA LYS A 129 5.27 8.41 0.92
C LYS A 129 4.46 7.31 0.24
N ASP A 130 3.14 7.22 0.50
CA ASP A 130 2.26 6.23 -0.13
C ASP A 130 2.26 6.37 -1.65
N VAL A 131 2.11 7.62 -2.14
CA VAL A 131 2.04 7.90 -3.58
C VAL A 131 3.37 7.60 -4.27
N ILE A 132 4.49 8.01 -3.69
CA ILE A 132 5.82 7.75 -4.26
C ILE A 132 6.10 6.24 -4.27
N SER A 133 5.86 5.53 -3.16
CA SER A 133 6.04 4.08 -3.08
C SER A 133 5.15 3.34 -4.09
N GLY A 134 3.88 3.76 -4.22
CA GLY A 134 2.96 3.17 -5.20
C GLY A 134 3.40 3.39 -6.64
N LEU A 135 3.94 4.57 -6.96
CA LEU A 135 4.49 4.87 -8.28
C LEU A 135 5.67 3.93 -8.61
N PHE A 136 6.62 3.76 -7.69
CA PHE A 136 7.77 2.86 -7.89
C PHE A 136 7.33 1.40 -7.99
N THR A 137 6.39 0.95 -7.15
CA THR A 137 5.83 -0.42 -7.24
C THR A 137 5.27 -0.72 -8.63
N LEU A 138 4.53 0.23 -9.22
CA LEU A 138 3.98 0.09 -10.57
C LEU A 138 5.07 0.17 -11.63
N PHE A 139 6.00 1.12 -11.52
CA PHE A 139 7.07 1.34 -12.50
C PHE A 139 8.04 0.16 -12.57
N GLU A 140 8.42 -0.39 -11.40
CA GLU A 140 9.33 -1.54 -11.30
C GLU A 140 8.62 -2.87 -11.54
N ASN A 141 7.29 -2.88 -11.66
CA ASN A 141 6.49 -4.08 -11.85
C ASN A 141 6.83 -5.17 -10.82
N GLN A 142 6.89 -4.80 -9.52
CA GLN A 142 7.27 -5.72 -8.45
C GLN A 142 6.25 -6.85 -8.29
N PHE A 143 4.95 -6.55 -8.45
CA PHE A 143 3.84 -7.49 -8.49
C PHE A 143 2.66 -6.89 -9.26
N GLY A 144 1.76 -7.72 -9.73
CA GLY A 144 0.57 -7.35 -10.51
C GLY A 144 -0.74 -7.81 -9.88
N VAL A 145 -1.85 -7.36 -10.45
CA VAL A 145 -3.19 -7.88 -10.12
C VAL A 145 -3.25 -9.36 -10.51
N GLY A 146 -3.71 -10.20 -9.59
CA GLY A 146 -3.75 -11.66 -9.75
C GLY A 146 -2.57 -12.38 -9.12
N ASP A 147 -1.45 -11.71 -8.80
CA ASP A 147 -0.36 -12.30 -8.04
C ASP A 147 -0.77 -12.59 -6.60
N VAL A 148 -0.24 -13.65 -6.02
CA VAL A 148 -0.32 -13.87 -4.57
C VAL A 148 0.97 -13.35 -3.94
N ILE A 149 0.82 -12.37 -3.08
CA ILE A 149 1.95 -11.74 -2.40
C ILE A 149 1.81 -11.86 -0.88
N ARG A 150 2.93 -11.71 -0.19
CA ARG A 150 2.99 -11.58 1.26
C ARG A 150 3.67 -10.28 1.63
N ILE A 151 3.00 -9.51 2.47
CA ILE A 151 3.49 -8.28 3.08
C ILE A 151 3.46 -8.49 4.58
N ASP A 152 4.63 -8.55 5.21
CA ASP A 152 4.81 -8.91 6.62
C ASP A 152 4.06 -10.22 6.98
N THR A 153 3.00 -10.16 7.79
CA THR A 153 2.18 -11.31 8.21
C THR A 153 0.96 -11.55 7.33
N VAL A 154 0.62 -10.61 6.44
CA VAL A 154 -0.56 -10.70 5.57
C VAL A 154 -0.17 -11.31 4.23
N SER A 155 -0.89 -12.34 3.80
CA SER A 155 -0.73 -12.97 2.49
C SER A 155 -2.07 -13.03 1.77
N GLY A 156 -2.10 -12.68 0.49
CA GLY A 156 -3.32 -12.72 -0.30
C GLY A 156 -3.09 -12.43 -1.78
N MET A 157 -4.13 -12.67 -2.56
CA MET A 157 -4.15 -12.32 -3.98
C MET A 157 -4.37 -10.82 -4.14
N VAL A 158 -3.61 -10.20 -5.00
CA VAL A 158 -3.74 -8.77 -5.35
C VAL A 158 -5.00 -8.59 -6.18
N GLU A 159 -6.01 -7.91 -5.64
CA GLU A 159 -7.23 -7.55 -6.35
C GLU A 159 -7.10 -6.22 -7.08
N ARG A 160 -6.40 -5.28 -6.47
CA ARG A 160 -6.25 -3.93 -7.02
C ARG A 160 -5.01 -3.25 -6.50
N ILE A 161 -4.35 -2.51 -7.40
CA ILE A 161 -3.22 -1.63 -7.08
C ILE A 161 -3.64 -0.21 -7.44
N THR A 162 -3.42 0.72 -6.52
CA THR A 162 -3.59 2.15 -6.75
C THR A 162 -2.32 2.89 -6.37
N LEU A 163 -2.23 4.18 -6.68
CA LEU A 163 -1.09 5.00 -6.27
C LEU A 163 -0.90 5.07 -4.75
N ARG A 164 -1.97 4.90 -3.96
CA ARG A 164 -1.91 5.02 -2.52
C ARG A 164 -1.95 3.69 -1.78
N VAL A 165 -2.74 2.73 -2.25
CA VAL A 165 -2.99 1.48 -1.54
C VAL A 165 -2.94 0.29 -2.48
N VAL A 166 -2.51 -0.85 -1.94
CA VAL A 166 -2.72 -2.19 -2.51
C VAL A 166 -3.86 -2.87 -1.75
N VAL A 167 -4.72 -3.56 -2.48
CA VAL A 167 -5.84 -4.34 -1.93
C VAL A 167 -5.56 -5.81 -2.18
N LEU A 168 -5.48 -6.58 -1.10
CA LEU A 168 -5.28 -8.02 -1.12
C LEU A 168 -6.53 -8.72 -0.61
N ARG A 169 -6.82 -9.91 -1.13
CA ARG A 169 -7.80 -10.83 -0.54
C ARG A 169 -7.09 -12.12 -0.13
N ASP A 170 -7.27 -12.51 1.11
CA ASP A 170 -6.72 -13.75 1.63
C ASP A 170 -7.60 -14.97 1.29
N VAL A 171 -7.13 -16.16 1.68
CA VAL A 171 -7.85 -17.44 1.45
C VAL A 171 -9.16 -17.54 2.24
N HIS A 172 -9.35 -16.72 3.26
CA HIS A 172 -10.58 -16.66 4.07
C HIS A 172 -11.58 -15.63 3.51
N GLY A 173 -11.22 -14.93 2.41
CA GLY A 173 -12.04 -13.89 1.79
C GLY A 173 -11.91 -12.52 2.44
N VAL A 174 -11.03 -12.35 3.42
CA VAL A 174 -10.79 -11.06 4.09
C VAL A 174 -10.05 -10.13 3.15
N VAL A 175 -10.52 -8.89 3.06
CA VAL A 175 -9.90 -7.85 2.26
C VAL A 175 -8.97 -7.01 3.11
N HIS A 176 -7.69 -6.99 2.75
CA HIS A 176 -6.66 -6.19 3.39
C HIS A 176 -6.32 -4.98 2.50
N ILE A 177 -6.42 -3.78 3.06
CA ILE A 177 -6.10 -2.53 2.37
C ILE A 177 -4.84 -1.97 3.01
N ILE A 178 -3.74 -2.02 2.27
CA ILE A 178 -2.40 -1.69 2.77
C ILE A 178 -1.90 -0.42 2.08
N PRO A 179 -1.57 0.65 2.82
CA PRO A 179 -0.91 1.83 2.27
C PRO A 179 0.44 1.47 1.67
N ASN A 180 0.72 1.96 0.45
CA ASN A 180 1.97 1.63 -0.26
C ASN A 180 3.22 2.05 0.52
N GLY A 181 3.14 3.16 1.26
CA GLY A 181 4.25 3.65 2.09
C GLY A 181 4.58 2.77 3.31
N GLU A 182 3.68 1.85 3.70
CA GLU A 182 3.91 0.89 4.78
C GLU A 182 4.60 -0.38 4.28
N ILE A 183 4.59 -0.63 2.97
CA ILE A 183 5.22 -1.81 2.35
C ILE A 183 6.73 -1.63 2.38
N LYS A 184 7.41 -2.30 3.32
CA LYS A 184 8.87 -2.31 3.43
C LYS A 184 9.49 -3.47 2.65
N ARG A 185 8.78 -4.59 2.61
CA ARG A 185 9.17 -5.81 1.92
C ARG A 185 7.94 -6.48 1.35
N VAL A 186 8.04 -6.94 0.13
CA VAL A 186 7.03 -7.78 -0.51
C VAL A 186 7.68 -9.10 -0.93
N SER A 187 6.99 -10.21 -0.68
CA SER A 187 7.36 -11.53 -1.21
C SER A 187 6.29 -11.92 -2.22
N ASN A 188 6.66 -12.02 -3.49
CA ASN A 188 5.77 -12.52 -4.53
C ASN A 188 5.88 -14.04 -4.61
N LEU A 189 4.78 -14.75 -4.37
CA LEU A 189 4.72 -16.22 -4.30
C LEU A 189 4.39 -16.87 -5.65
N THR A 190 4.12 -16.06 -6.67
CA THR A 190 3.57 -16.52 -7.95
C THR A 190 4.27 -15.93 -9.17
N ARG A 191 5.32 -15.11 -8.97
CA ARG A 191 6.04 -14.48 -10.07
C ARG A 191 6.88 -15.50 -10.84
N SER A 192 6.66 -15.61 -12.13
CA SER A 192 7.35 -16.49 -13.07
C SER A 192 7.08 -17.99 -12.84
N PHE A 193 7.28 -18.48 -11.65
CA PHE A 193 6.96 -19.85 -11.22
C PHE A 193 6.57 -19.84 -9.74
N SER A 194 5.97 -20.93 -9.29
CA SER A 194 5.68 -21.15 -7.88
C SER A 194 6.34 -22.47 -7.43
N ARG A 195 6.52 -22.64 -6.13
CA ARG A 195 7.10 -23.87 -5.62
C ARG A 195 6.29 -24.41 -4.44
N ALA A 196 5.94 -25.69 -4.52
CA ALA A 196 5.45 -26.46 -3.39
C ALA A 196 6.66 -27.09 -2.70
N VAL A 197 6.89 -26.76 -1.43
CA VAL A 197 7.94 -27.34 -0.60
C VAL A 197 7.28 -27.82 0.67
N PHE A 198 7.45 -29.09 1.00
CA PHE A 198 6.97 -29.63 2.26
C PHE A 198 7.80 -30.85 2.69
N GLU A 199 7.67 -31.22 3.94
CA GLU A 199 8.35 -32.32 4.53
C GLU A 199 7.34 -33.41 4.90
N ILE A 200 7.78 -34.67 4.81
CA ILE A 200 7.02 -35.84 5.26
C ILE A 200 7.88 -36.55 6.29
N GLY A 201 7.33 -36.77 7.47
CA GLY A 201 7.95 -37.54 8.53
C GLY A 201 7.69 -39.04 8.34
N ILE A 202 8.74 -39.84 8.40
CA ILE A 202 8.69 -41.32 8.42
C ILE A 202 9.19 -41.86 9.75
N ALA A 203 8.80 -43.06 10.13
CA ALA A 203 9.25 -43.67 11.37
C ALA A 203 10.78 -43.92 11.33
N TYR A 204 11.45 -43.81 12.49
CA TYR A 204 12.90 -44.06 12.60
C TYR A 204 13.35 -45.44 12.21
N LYS A 205 12.43 -46.41 12.21
CA LYS A 205 12.72 -47.81 11.80
C LYS A 205 12.76 -48.01 10.28
N GLU A 206 12.22 -47.04 9.51
CA GLU A 206 12.15 -47.10 8.06
C GLU A 206 13.51 -46.85 7.43
N ASP A 207 13.79 -47.50 6.31
CA ASP A 207 14.95 -47.19 5.48
C ASP A 207 14.68 -45.93 4.68
N ALA A 208 15.34 -44.82 5.09
CA ALA A 208 15.16 -43.53 4.49
C ALA A 208 15.54 -43.50 3.00
N ASP A 209 16.54 -44.26 2.57
CA ASP A 209 16.96 -44.33 1.17
C ASP A 209 15.87 -44.97 0.31
N HIS A 210 15.31 -46.11 0.77
CA HIS A 210 14.17 -46.72 0.11
C HIS A 210 12.96 -45.78 0.04
N VAL A 211 12.62 -45.12 1.14
CA VAL A 211 11.49 -44.15 1.14
C VAL A 211 11.72 -43.00 0.17
N MET A 212 12.95 -42.49 0.08
CA MET A 212 13.28 -41.45 -0.90
C MET A 212 13.13 -41.92 -2.35
N GLU A 213 13.45 -43.20 -2.65
CA GLU A 213 13.21 -43.80 -3.97
C GLU A 213 11.70 -43.86 -4.27
N VAL A 214 10.90 -44.36 -3.34
CA VAL A 214 9.43 -44.40 -3.45
C VAL A 214 8.85 -43.00 -3.69
N MET A 215 9.36 -41.99 -2.97
CA MET A 215 8.93 -40.58 -3.17
C MET A 215 9.33 -40.06 -4.55
N ARG A 216 10.51 -40.39 -5.08
CA ARG A 216 10.95 -40.01 -6.43
C ARG A 216 10.08 -40.67 -7.50
N ASP A 217 9.70 -41.93 -7.30
CA ASP A 217 8.81 -42.67 -8.22
C ASP A 217 7.43 -42.02 -8.28
N VAL A 218 6.84 -41.66 -7.14
CA VAL A 218 5.58 -40.89 -7.10
C VAL A 218 5.73 -39.57 -7.80
N GLY A 219 6.86 -38.90 -7.62
CA GLY A 219 7.17 -37.64 -8.32
C GLY A 219 7.23 -37.84 -9.84
N ARG A 220 7.87 -38.89 -10.31
CA ARG A 220 7.97 -39.26 -11.73
C ARG A 220 6.61 -39.64 -12.33
N GLU A 221 5.81 -40.45 -11.63
CA GLU A 221 4.44 -40.75 -12.03
C GLU A 221 3.58 -39.49 -12.21
N MET A 222 3.75 -38.51 -11.34
CA MET A 222 3.03 -37.22 -11.45
C MET A 222 3.56 -36.36 -12.59
N TRP A 223 4.85 -36.43 -12.89
CA TRP A 223 5.48 -35.78 -14.03
C TRP A 223 5.04 -36.36 -15.38
N GLU A 224 4.83 -37.68 -15.45
CA GLU A 224 4.37 -38.38 -16.64
C GLU A 224 2.85 -38.32 -16.84
N ASP A 225 2.09 -37.90 -15.82
CA ASP A 225 0.65 -37.82 -15.83
C ASP A 225 0.17 -36.65 -16.72
N PRO A 226 -0.61 -36.93 -17.80
CA PRO A 226 -1.07 -35.91 -18.72
C PRO A 226 -1.90 -34.78 -18.07
N GLU A 227 -2.59 -35.06 -16.96
CA GLU A 227 -3.38 -34.09 -16.21
C GLU A 227 -2.48 -33.13 -15.42
N TRP A 228 -1.40 -33.61 -14.81
CA TRP A 228 -0.56 -32.85 -13.90
C TRP A 228 0.69 -32.30 -14.55
N ARG A 229 1.18 -32.94 -15.63
CA ARG A 229 2.36 -32.51 -16.37
C ARG A 229 2.33 -31.04 -16.79
N PRO A 230 1.20 -30.48 -17.31
CA PRO A 230 1.15 -29.06 -17.71
C PRO A 230 1.27 -28.07 -16.53
N LEU A 231 1.07 -28.54 -15.30
CA LEU A 231 1.15 -27.71 -14.09
C LEU A 231 2.55 -27.67 -13.49
N LEU A 232 3.45 -28.54 -13.95
CA LEU A 232 4.81 -28.72 -13.48
C LEU A 232 5.81 -28.07 -14.47
N VAL A 233 6.74 -27.29 -13.97
CA VAL A 233 7.79 -26.63 -14.76
C VAL A 233 8.98 -27.58 -14.96
N GLU A 234 9.31 -28.36 -13.92
CA GLU A 234 10.41 -29.31 -13.89
C GLU A 234 10.01 -30.58 -13.12
N GLU A 235 10.79 -31.63 -13.20
CA GLU A 235 10.56 -32.86 -12.43
C GLU A 235 10.58 -32.59 -10.92
N ILE A 236 9.74 -33.35 -10.20
CA ILE A 236 9.65 -33.24 -8.74
C ILE A 236 10.94 -33.80 -8.14
N THR A 237 11.53 -33.09 -7.21
CA THR A 237 12.80 -33.44 -6.59
C THR A 237 12.64 -33.84 -5.13
N VAL A 238 13.41 -34.80 -4.68
CA VAL A 238 13.56 -35.24 -3.29
C VAL A 238 15.01 -35.03 -2.89
N PRO A 239 15.35 -33.87 -2.31
CA PRO A 239 16.74 -33.50 -1.97
C PRO A 239 17.34 -34.45 -0.93
N GLY A 240 16.53 -34.92 0.03
CA GLY A 240 17.00 -35.81 1.08
C GLY A 240 16.33 -35.57 2.43
N ILE A 241 16.98 -36.08 3.47
CA ILE A 241 16.59 -35.89 4.86
C ILE A 241 16.86 -34.39 5.21
N GLU A 242 15.85 -33.73 5.67
CA GLU A 242 15.94 -32.31 6.08
C GLU A 242 16.22 -32.15 7.56
N SER A 243 15.57 -32.97 8.39
CA SER A 243 15.69 -32.88 9.83
C SER A 243 15.28 -34.17 10.52
N PHE A 244 15.73 -34.34 11.75
CA PHE A 244 15.29 -35.40 12.66
C PHE A 244 14.34 -34.76 13.67
N GLY A 245 13.06 -35.18 13.63
CA GLY A 245 12.04 -34.74 14.56
C GLY A 245 11.98 -35.62 15.82
N ASP A 246 11.12 -35.26 16.76
CA ASP A 246 10.94 -35.99 18.04
C ASP A 246 10.53 -37.44 17.83
N SER A 247 9.77 -37.75 16.77
CA SER A 247 9.26 -39.11 16.49
C SER A 247 9.40 -39.50 15.01
N SER A 248 10.08 -38.68 14.19
CA SER A 248 10.15 -38.88 12.73
C SER A 248 11.47 -38.42 12.13
N VAL A 249 11.86 -39.07 11.03
CA VAL A 249 12.87 -38.57 10.09
C VAL A 249 12.12 -37.82 9.00
N ASN A 250 12.39 -36.53 8.84
CA ASN A 250 11.69 -35.65 7.92
C ASN A 250 12.42 -35.55 6.59
N ILE A 251 11.75 -35.98 5.52
CA ILE A 251 12.26 -35.98 4.14
C ILE A 251 11.58 -34.83 3.39
N ARG A 252 12.39 -33.98 2.73
CA ARG A 252 11.91 -32.86 1.94
C ARG A 252 11.56 -33.30 0.51
N ILE A 253 10.46 -32.77 0.02
CA ILE A 253 10.05 -32.90 -1.38
C ILE A 253 9.72 -31.52 -1.94
N MET A 254 10.10 -31.26 -3.19
CA MET A 254 9.91 -29.98 -3.86
C MET A 254 9.33 -30.18 -5.26
N ALA A 255 8.29 -29.41 -5.58
CA ALA A 255 7.69 -29.37 -6.92
C ALA A 255 7.63 -27.92 -7.40
N THR A 256 8.31 -27.61 -8.51
CA THR A 256 8.24 -26.31 -9.17
C THR A 256 7.08 -26.33 -10.16
N THR A 257 6.17 -25.38 -10.02
CA THR A 257 4.89 -25.33 -10.73
C THR A 257 4.72 -24.04 -11.51
N VAL A 258 3.82 -24.04 -12.47
CA VAL A 258 3.33 -22.80 -13.04
C VAL A 258 2.67 -21.95 -11.94
N PRO A 259 2.64 -20.60 -12.10
CA PRO A 259 2.07 -19.70 -11.10
C PRO A 259 0.68 -20.12 -10.61
N LEU A 260 0.41 -19.98 -9.31
CA LEU A 260 -0.84 -20.31 -8.62
C LEU A 260 -1.17 -21.80 -8.48
N LYS A 261 -0.37 -22.72 -9.03
CA LYS A 261 -0.65 -24.18 -9.01
C LYS A 261 0.08 -24.95 -7.90
N GLN A 262 0.94 -24.30 -7.15
CA GLN A 262 1.70 -24.92 -6.06
C GLN A 262 0.82 -25.56 -4.99
N TRP A 263 -0.34 -25.01 -4.72
CA TRP A 263 -1.25 -25.57 -3.70
C TRP A 263 -2.00 -26.81 -4.21
N ASP A 264 -2.43 -26.79 -5.49
CA ASP A 264 -3.12 -27.93 -6.10
C ASP A 264 -2.17 -29.12 -6.22
N VAL A 265 -0.97 -28.85 -6.77
CA VAL A 265 0.09 -29.85 -6.90
C VAL A 265 0.50 -30.42 -5.52
N ALA A 266 0.66 -29.54 -4.51
CA ALA A 266 1.02 -29.98 -3.16
C ALA A 266 -0.03 -30.90 -2.52
N ARG A 267 -1.33 -30.64 -2.73
CA ARG A 267 -2.41 -31.49 -2.21
C ARG A 267 -2.42 -32.84 -2.89
N GLU A 268 -2.33 -32.86 -4.21
CA GLU A 268 -2.32 -34.10 -4.98
C GLU A 268 -1.08 -34.96 -4.67
N LEU A 269 0.09 -34.31 -4.59
CA LEU A 269 1.34 -35.02 -4.28
C LEU A 269 1.27 -35.65 -2.88
N ARG A 270 0.74 -34.97 -1.86
CA ARG A 270 0.51 -35.59 -0.53
C ARG A 270 -0.46 -36.76 -0.58
N ARG A 271 -1.52 -36.67 -1.40
CA ARG A 271 -2.50 -37.74 -1.58
C ARG A 271 -1.87 -38.98 -2.21
N ARG A 272 -1.04 -38.79 -3.25
CA ARG A 272 -0.33 -39.90 -3.93
C ARG A 272 0.70 -40.54 -3.01
N LEU A 273 1.49 -39.73 -2.31
CA LEU A 273 2.49 -40.22 -1.35
C LEU A 273 1.84 -41.03 -0.23
N LYS A 274 0.75 -40.50 0.36
CA LYS A 274 0.03 -41.24 1.42
C LYS A 274 -0.44 -42.61 0.92
N ARG A 275 -1.03 -42.68 -0.29
CA ARG A 275 -1.48 -43.92 -0.88
C ARG A 275 -0.32 -44.90 -1.13
N ARG A 276 0.79 -44.39 -1.68
CA ARG A 276 1.96 -45.22 -1.97
C ARG A 276 2.61 -45.75 -0.68
N PHE A 277 2.73 -44.91 0.33
CA PHE A 277 3.25 -45.32 1.64
C PHE A 277 2.40 -46.42 2.28
N ASP A 278 1.07 -46.33 2.19
CA ASP A 278 0.18 -47.38 2.68
C ASP A 278 0.35 -48.72 1.90
N GLN A 279 0.62 -48.65 0.60
CA GLN A 279 0.87 -49.83 -0.25
C GLN A 279 2.21 -50.50 0.04
N GLU A 280 3.25 -49.71 0.30
CA GLU A 280 4.62 -50.16 0.58
C GLU A 280 4.83 -50.50 2.07
N GLY A 281 3.84 -50.25 2.93
CA GLY A 281 3.95 -50.48 4.37
C GLY A 281 4.85 -49.47 5.09
N ILE A 282 5.14 -48.31 4.46
CA ILE A 282 5.94 -47.24 5.06
C ILE A 282 5.13 -46.52 6.13
N GLU A 283 5.65 -46.48 7.36
CA GLU A 283 4.95 -45.91 8.49
C GLU A 283 5.18 -44.40 8.60
N ILE A 284 4.08 -43.62 8.62
CA ILE A 284 4.04 -42.24 9.09
C ILE A 284 3.78 -42.30 10.60
N PRO A 285 4.75 -41.97 11.45
CA PRO A 285 4.68 -42.23 12.88
C PRO A 285 3.69 -41.33 13.60
N PHE A 286 2.99 -41.94 14.56
CA PHE A 286 2.33 -41.15 15.60
C PHE A 286 3.36 -40.59 16.59
N PRO A 287 3.01 -39.58 17.39
CA PRO A 287 3.89 -39.10 18.45
C PRO A 287 4.25 -40.25 19.43
N HIS A 288 5.52 -40.57 19.56
CA HIS A 288 6.03 -41.58 20.49
C HIS A 288 6.57 -40.92 21.76
N ARG A 289 6.40 -41.61 22.90
CA ARG A 289 7.02 -41.27 24.17
C ARG A 289 7.65 -42.50 24.80
N THR A 290 8.90 -42.39 25.16
CA THR A 290 9.59 -43.41 25.93
C THR A 290 9.32 -43.20 27.41
N LEU A 291 8.79 -44.22 28.09
CA LEU A 291 8.56 -44.17 29.53
C LEU A 291 9.68 -44.92 30.22
N TYR A 292 10.39 -44.25 31.10
CA TYR A 292 11.37 -44.86 31.99
C TYR A 292 10.73 -45.12 33.36
N PHE A 293 10.73 -46.37 33.79
CA PHE A 293 10.25 -46.75 35.12
C PHE A 293 11.45 -46.72 36.08
N GLY A 294 11.27 -46.06 37.25
CA GLY A 294 12.29 -46.09 38.31
C GLY A 294 12.46 -47.50 38.90
N GLU A 295 13.58 -47.74 39.59
CA GLU A 295 13.83 -49.00 40.25
C GLU A 295 12.69 -49.38 41.18
N GLY A 296 12.12 -50.59 41.02
CA GLY A 296 10.97 -51.09 41.79
C GLY A 296 9.59 -50.74 41.24
N GLN A 297 9.48 -50.05 40.12
CA GLN A 297 8.20 -49.78 39.42
C GLN A 297 8.04 -50.77 38.24
N SER A 298 6.93 -51.48 38.19
CA SER A 298 6.62 -52.42 37.11
C SER A 298 5.58 -51.88 36.15
N PRO A 299 5.67 -52.16 34.82
CA PRO A 299 4.63 -51.86 33.85
C PRO A 299 3.24 -52.39 34.18
N SER A 300 3.18 -53.49 34.99
CA SER A 300 1.93 -54.09 35.44
C SER A 300 1.05 -53.17 36.29
N ALA A 301 1.61 -52.11 36.88
CA ALA A 301 0.84 -51.08 37.59
C ALA A 301 -0.03 -50.21 36.69
N LEU A 302 0.16 -50.27 35.37
CA LEU A 302 -0.62 -49.54 34.34
C LEU A 302 -1.62 -50.45 33.59
N ALA A 303 -1.66 -51.76 33.91
CA ALA A 303 -2.68 -52.62 33.34
C ALA A 303 -4.07 -52.20 33.89
N PRO A 304 -5.11 -52.08 33.04
CA PRO A 304 -6.44 -51.80 33.51
C PRO A 304 -6.86 -52.96 34.45
N ALA A 305 -7.47 -52.64 35.57
CA ALA A 305 -8.09 -53.61 36.43
C ALA A 305 -9.07 -54.46 35.59
N GLN A 306 -8.86 -55.76 35.55
CA GLN A 306 -9.81 -56.67 34.91
C GLN A 306 -11.06 -56.68 35.84
N GLU A 307 -12.17 -56.11 35.37
CA GLU A 307 -13.50 -56.35 35.95
C GLU A 307 -14.02 -57.74 35.56
#